data_25f3f1551c6a19e938dc34861344d18d
#
_entry.id   25f3f1551c6a19e938dc34861344d18d
#
_cell.length_a   1.000
_cell.length_b   1.000
_cell.length_c   1.000
_cell.angle_alpha   90.00
_cell.angle_beta   90.00
_cell.angle_gamma   90.00
#
_symmetry.space_group_name_H-M   'P 1'
#
loop_
_entity.id
_entity.type
_entity.pdbx_description
1 polymer ?
#
loop_
_entity_poly.entity_id
_entity_poly.type
_entity_poly.pdbx_seq_one_letter_code
_entity_poly.pdbx_strand_id
1 'polypeptide(L)'
;MITDVANGFASVARITPKLDPKKTALILIDFQNEWFHEDGAYFRTGFDISHMTRTVEPTVKLVNFCHEHKIDVICLTYACRGRIDGGPVFEKRPALREDGGKGLREGSFGVQVIPELPLSAEKYGDWFIQRKRMSGFYQTGLEQLLRDLGKDTVLITGVATGSCCESTARDANFRNFNAVMVHDCLGTIGGKTLHPITKEEHYVSAEEMHFASLRNCQMIVCDVMGSEECMAELASA
;
A
#
# COMPACT_ATOMS: atom_id res chain seq x y z
N MET A 1 -3.78 14.06 -25.94
CA MET A 1 -4.07 15.49 -26.21
C MET A 1 -4.75 16.06 -24.99
N ILE A 2 -4.25 17.16 -24.44
CA ILE A 2 -4.86 17.90 -23.34
C ILE A 2 -6.03 18.67 -23.93
N THR A 3 -7.26 18.25 -23.66
CA THR A 3 -8.43 18.78 -24.34
C THR A 3 -9.26 19.77 -23.54
N ASP A 4 -8.89 20.15 -22.30
CA ASP A 4 -9.59 21.22 -21.60
C ASP A 4 -8.70 21.92 -20.57
N VAL A 5 -8.20 23.10 -20.96
CA VAL A 5 -7.40 24.00 -20.09
C VAL A 5 -8.28 25.15 -19.57
N ALA A 6 -9.59 25.14 -19.86
CA ALA A 6 -10.46 26.29 -19.61
C ALA A 6 -10.67 26.62 -18.12
N ASN A 7 -10.33 25.71 -17.19
CA ASN A 7 -10.51 25.91 -15.74
C ASN A 7 -9.23 25.70 -14.91
N GLY A 8 -8.05 25.75 -15.51
CA GLY A 8 -6.77 25.64 -14.79
C GLY A 8 -6.43 24.24 -14.27
N PHE A 9 -7.26 23.24 -14.53
CA PHE A 9 -6.99 21.83 -14.20
C PHE A 9 -6.95 21.02 -15.49
N ALA A 10 -5.75 20.73 -15.95
CA ALA A 10 -5.59 19.70 -16.97
C ALA A 10 -6.19 18.38 -16.43
N SER A 11 -7.02 17.73 -17.20
CA SER A 11 -7.33 16.32 -16.93
C SER A 11 -6.01 15.56 -16.97
N VAL A 12 -5.66 14.91 -15.88
CA VAL A 12 -4.42 14.12 -15.82
C VAL A 12 -4.64 12.92 -16.74
N ALA A 13 -3.95 12.92 -17.87
CA ALA A 13 -4.01 11.79 -18.78
C ALA A 13 -3.44 10.56 -18.10
N ARG A 14 -4.09 9.41 -18.29
CA ARG A 14 -3.55 8.13 -17.85
C ARG A 14 -2.17 7.90 -18.45
N ILE A 15 -1.21 7.48 -17.61
CA ILE A 15 0.17 7.20 -18.00
C ILE A 15 0.43 5.70 -18.14
N THR A 16 -0.28 4.85 -17.39
CA THR A 16 -0.17 3.40 -17.48
C THR A 16 -0.86 2.89 -18.74
N PRO A 17 -0.25 2.00 -19.52
CA PRO A 17 -0.91 1.29 -20.61
C PRO A 17 -2.14 0.52 -20.13
N LYS A 18 -2.98 0.06 -21.03
CA LYS A 18 -4.07 -0.86 -20.68
C LYS A 18 -3.50 -2.05 -19.90
N LEU A 19 -4.16 -2.45 -18.82
CA LEU A 19 -3.68 -3.53 -17.96
C LEU A 19 -3.67 -4.87 -18.72
N ASP A 20 -2.54 -5.56 -18.66
CA ASP A 20 -2.34 -6.90 -19.22
C ASP A 20 -2.11 -7.88 -18.05
N PRO A 21 -2.93 -8.94 -17.89
CA PRO A 21 -2.76 -9.89 -16.79
C PRO A 21 -1.38 -10.57 -16.77
N LYS A 22 -0.76 -10.76 -17.94
CA LYS A 22 0.58 -11.36 -18.05
C LYS A 22 1.69 -10.41 -17.58
N LYS A 23 1.46 -9.11 -17.67
CA LYS A 23 2.41 -8.04 -17.35
C LYS A 23 2.17 -7.38 -15.98
N THR A 24 1.04 -7.68 -15.36
CA THR A 24 0.61 -7.07 -14.10
C THR A 24 0.89 -7.99 -12.92
N ALA A 25 1.29 -7.42 -11.78
CA ALA A 25 1.32 -8.08 -10.47
C ALA A 25 0.53 -7.27 -9.45
N LEU A 26 -0.15 -7.96 -8.52
CA LEU A 26 -0.80 -7.34 -7.37
C LEU A 26 0.18 -7.29 -6.19
N ILE A 27 0.38 -6.10 -5.64
CA ILE A 27 1.23 -5.86 -4.47
C ILE A 27 0.35 -5.52 -3.26
N LEU A 28 0.38 -6.40 -2.26
CA LEU A 28 -0.30 -6.21 -0.97
C LEU A 28 0.69 -5.67 0.04
N ILE A 29 0.44 -4.49 0.61
CA ILE A 29 1.37 -3.82 1.52
C ILE A 29 0.78 -3.75 2.93
N ASP A 30 1.45 -4.39 3.88
CA ASP A 30 1.17 -4.28 5.31
C ASP A 30 -0.25 -4.66 5.74
N PHE A 31 -0.86 -5.65 5.10
CA PHE A 31 -2.08 -6.26 5.61
C PHE A 31 -1.75 -7.15 6.82
N GLN A 32 -1.36 -6.50 7.93
CA GLN A 32 -0.88 -7.15 9.14
C GLN A 32 -1.71 -6.73 10.36
N ASN A 33 -1.77 -7.58 11.38
CA ASN A 33 -2.54 -7.34 12.61
C ASN A 33 -2.21 -6.02 13.29
N GLU A 34 -1.00 -5.51 13.12
CA GLU A 34 -0.56 -4.22 13.68
C GLU A 34 -1.50 -3.07 13.33
N TRP A 35 -2.04 -3.07 12.11
CA TRP A 35 -2.88 -2.00 11.59
C TRP A 35 -4.35 -2.36 11.44
N PHE A 36 -4.70 -3.66 11.49
CA PHE A 36 -6.04 -4.14 11.17
C PHE A 36 -6.77 -4.77 12.35
N HIS A 37 -6.08 -5.08 13.45
CA HIS A 37 -6.64 -5.79 14.59
C HIS A 37 -6.72 -4.90 15.84
N GLU A 38 -7.74 -5.12 16.70
CA GLU A 38 -7.91 -4.39 17.95
C GLU A 38 -6.75 -4.61 18.94
N ASP A 39 -6.11 -5.78 18.88
CA ASP A 39 -4.87 -6.05 19.63
C ASP A 39 -3.61 -5.50 18.95
N GLY A 40 -3.70 -4.88 17.79
CA GLY A 40 -2.62 -4.18 17.13
C GLY A 40 -2.26 -2.88 17.88
N ALA A 41 -0.99 -2.46 17.81
CA ALA A 41 -0.54 -1.29 18.57
C ALA A 41 -1.23 0.01 18.13
N TYR A 42 -1.62 0.12 16.86
CA TYR A 42 -2.32 1.31 16.37
C TYR A 42 -3.67 1.50 17.06
N PHE A 43 -4.50 0.47 17.11
CA PHE A 43 -5.79 0.54 17.82
C PHE A 43 -5.59 0.78 19.32
N ARG A 44 -4.68 0.03 19.97
CA ARG A 44 -4.41 0.17 21.41
C ARG A 44 -3.85 1.53 21.82
N THR A 45 -3.21 2.25 20.92
CA THR A 45 -2.73 3.61 21.15
C THR A 45 -3.76 4.69 20.77
N GLY A 46 -4.99 4.27 20.43
CA GLY A 46 -6.13 5.18 20.25
C GLY A 46 -6.32 5.70 18.83
N PHE A 47 -5.65 5.12 17.82
CA PHE A 47 -5.94 5.46 16.44
C PHE A 47 -7.24 4.81 15.96
N ASP A 48 -8.04 5.55 15.22
CA ASP A 48 -9.15 4.99 14.45
C ASP A 48 -8.60 4.26 13.22
N ILE A 49 -8.76 2.93 13.21
CA ILE A 49 -8.31 2.06 12.12
C ILE A 49 -9.41 1.78 11.09
N SER A 50 -10.58 2.36 11.22
CA SER A 50 -11.76 2.08 10.36
C SER A 50 -11.47 2.29 8.88
N HIS A 51 -10.71 3.35 8.55
CA HIS A 51 -10.31 3.63 7.18
C HIS A 51 -9.30 2.62 6.61
N MET A 52 -8.59 1.88 7.46
CA MET A 52 -7.75 0.76 7.04
C MET A 52 -8.59 -0.52 6.89
N THR A 53 -9.39 -0.86 7.89
CA THR A 53 -10.17 -2.12 7.89
C THR A 53 -11.19 -2.18 6.76
N ARG A 54 -11.74 -1.06 6.31
CA ARG A 54 -12.65 -1.00 5.14
C ARG A 54 -12.01 -1.52 3.84
N THR A 55 -10.70 -1.56 3.75
CA THR A 55 -9.98 -2.00 2.54
C THR A 55 -9.93 -3.52 2.39
N VAL A 56 -10.25 -4.27 3.43
CA VAL A 56 -10.12 -5.73 3.47
C VAL A 56 -11.03 -6.38 2.44
N GLU A 57 -12.33 -6.05 2.44
CA GLU A 57 -13.31 -6.68 1.54
C GLU A 57 -12.97 -6.47 0.05
N PRO A 58 -12.74 -5.24 -0.45
CA PRO A 58 -12.36 -5.06 -1.86
C PRO A 58 -11.02 -5.71 -2.20
N THR A 59 -10.07 -5.74 -1.26
CA THR A 59 -8.78 -6.42 -1.48
C THR A 59 -8.95 -7.93 -1.60
N VAL A 60 -9.78 -8.56 -0.76
CA VAL A 60 -10.08 -10.00 -0.86
C VAL A 60 -10.69 -10.33 -2.22
N LYS A 61 -11.62 -9.52 -2.71
CA LYS A 61 -12.20 -9.69 -4.07
C LYS A 61 -11.12 -9.61 -5.15
N LEU A 62 -10.26 -8.62 -5.06
CA LEU A 62 -9.17 -8.42 -6.03
C LEU A 62 -8.14 -9.57 -5.99
N VAL A 63 -7.77 -10.07 -4.80
CA VAL A 63 -6.88 -11.23 -4.64
C VAL A 63 -7.49 -12.48 -5.28
N ASN A 64 -8.76 -12.78 -4.99
CA ASN A 64 -9.44 -13.92 -5.59
C ASN A 64 -9.49 -13.82 -7.12
N PHE A 65 -9.81 -12.63 -7.65
CA PHE A 65 -9.75 -12.37 -9.08
C PHE A 65 -8.36 -12.63 -9.66
N CYS A 66 -7.29 -12.16 -8.99
CA CYS A 66 -5.93 -12.39 -9.44
C CYS A 66 -5.58 -13.89 -9.48
N HIS A 67 -5.98 -14.67 -8.46
CA HIS A 67 -5.79 -16.12 -8.44
C HIS A 67 -6.53 -16.82 -9.60
N GLU A 68 -7.79 -16.45 -9.85
CA GLU A 68 -8.59 -17.01 -10.94
C GLU A 68 -7.98 -16.72 -12.32
N HIS A 69 -7.36 -15.54 -12.48
CA HIS A 69 -6.76 -15.10 -13.75
C HIS A 69 -5.24 -15.34 -13.82
N LYS A 70 -4.65 -16.04 -12.84
CA LYS A 70 -3.22 -16.36 -12.77
C LYS A 70 -2.32 -15.12 -12.82
N ILE A 71 -2.77 -14.07 -12.15
CA ILE A 71 -1.99 -12.84 -11.93
C ILE A 71 -1.20 -13.03 -10.64
N ASP A 72 0.11 -12.77 -10.69
CA ASP A 72 0.97 -12.94 -9.53
C ASP A 72 0.61 -11.99 -8.40
N VAL A 73 0.51 -12.53 -7.18
CA VAL A 73 0.23 -11.81 -5.95
C VAL A 73 1.47 -11.80 -5.07
N ILE A 74 1.90 -10.61 -4.63
CA ILE A 74 3.09 -10.42 -3.82
C ILE A 74 2.70 -9.69 -2.53
N CYS A 75 2.83 -10.38 -1.40
CA CYS A 75 2.55 -9.84 -0.08
C CYS A 75 3.83 -9.27 0.54
N LEU A 76 3.83 -7.98 0.80
CA LEU A 76 4.91 -7.28 1.47
C LEU A 76 4.54 -7.08 2.95
N THR A 77 5.36 -7.59 3.84
CA THR A 77 5.20 -7.40 5.28
C THR A 77 6.29 -6.49 5.83
N TYR A 78 5.95 -5.70 6.84
CA TYR A 78 6.94 -4.94 7.60
C TYR A 78 7.26 -5.69 8.89
N ALA A 79 8.53 -6.00 9.11
CA ALA A 79 9.00 -6.52 10.38
C ALA A 79 10.45 -6.11 10.63
N CYS A 80 10.81 -5.85 11.89
CA CYS A 80 12.15 -5.46 12.28
C CYS A 80 12.53 -6.08 13.63
N ARG A 81 13.83 -6.09 13.94
CA ARG A 81 14.36 -6.53 15.25
C ARG A 81 14.40 -5.41 16.26
N GLY A 82 14.08 -4.18 15.84
CA GLY A 82 14.08 -3.00 16.67
C GLY A 82 14.82 -1.83 16.02
N ARG A 83 15.47 -0.98 16.84
CA ARG A 83 16.17 0.23 16.38
C ARG A 83 17.27 -0.04 15.35
N ILE A 84 17.99 -1.14 15.48
CA ILE A 84 19.17 -1.45 14.66
C ILE A 84 18.79 -1.53 13.18
N ASP A 85 17.69 -2.18 12.86
CA ASP A 85 17.23 -2.39 11.50
C ASP A 85 15.94 -1.62 11.14
N GLY A 86 15.17 -1.15 12.15
CA GLY A 86 14.03 -0.27 11.97
C GLY A 86 14.39 1.18 11.60
N GLY A 87 15.62 1.61 11.93
CA GLY A 87 16.14 2.94 11.63
C GLY A 87 15.48 4.06 12.45
N PRO A 88 15.77 5.35 12.11
CA PRO A 88 15.24 6.50 12.86
C PRO A 88 13.71 6.60 12.88
N VAL A 89 13.04 6.07 11.85
CA VAL A 89 11.58 6.08 11.74
C VAL A 89 10.95 5.25 12.86
N PHE A 90 11.60 4.16 13.28
CA PHE A 90 11.14 3.33 14.38
C PHE A 90 10.99 4.14 15.67
N GLU A 91 11.91 5.07 15.94
CA GLU A 91 11.87 5.91 17.16
C GLU A 91 10.83 7.03 17.07
N LYS A 92 10.46 7.46 15.87
CA LYS A 92 9.47 8.52 15.66
C LYS A 92 8.02 8.06 15.74
N ARG A 93 7.77 6.75 15.82
CA ARG A 93 6.42 6.19 15.89
C ARG A 93 6.06 5.84 17.36
N PRO A 94 5.27 6.68 18.04
CA PRO A 94 4.88 6.42 19.44
C PRO A 94 4.24 5.05 19.63
N ALA A 95 3.33 4.66 18.77
CA ALA A 95 2.66 3.36 18.79
C ALA A 95 3.64 2.18 18.87
N LEU A 96 4.74 2.23 18.14
CA LEU A 96 5.76 1.17 18.17
C LEU A 96 6.59 1.17 19.47
N ARG A 97 6.69 2.33 20.16
CA ARG A 97 7.44 2.45 21.42
C ARG A 97 6.60 2.13 22.63
N GLU A 98 5.35 2.60 22.67
CA GLU A 98 4.44 2.46 23.83
C GLU A 98 4.02 1.01 24.05
N ASP A 99 3.99 0.20 23.00
CA ASP A 99 3.77 -1.25 23.09
C ASP A 99 5.02 -2.03 23.56
N GLY A 100 5.95 -1.37 24.22
CA GLY A 100 7.24 -1.98 24.58
C GLY A 100 8.09 -2.37 23.37
N GLY A 101 7.79 -1.79 22.19
CA GLY A 101 8.46 -2.08 20.94
C GLY A 101 8.14 -3.47 20.37
N LYS A 102 6.98 -4.04 20.70
CA LYS A 102 6.56 -5.37 20.22
C LYS A 102 5.82 -5.35 18.89
N GLY A 103 5.17 -4.22 18.54
CA GLY A 103 4.22 -4.12 17.43
C GLY A 103 4.71 -4.70 16.12
N LEU A 104 5.83 -4.23 15.61
CA LEU A 104 6.42 -4.70 14.34
C LEU A 104 7.71 -5.51 14.53
N ARG A 105 7.86 -6.16 15.67
CA ARG A 105 9.01 -7.06 15.87
C ARG A 105 8.79 -8.41 15.23
N GLU A 106 9.86 -8.95 14.63
CA GLU A 106 9.87 -10.30 14.08
C GLU A 106 9.31 -11.30 15.12
N GLY A 107 8.34 -12.11 14.69
CA GLY A 107 7.69 -13.11 15.52
C GLY A 107 6.55 -12.59 16.42
N SER A 108 6.26 -11.29 16.45
CA SER A 108 5.12 -10.74 17.20
C SER A 108 3.78 -10.99 16.51
N PHE A 109 2.68 -10.84 17.25
CA PHE A 109 1.32 -10.88 16.69
C PHE A 109 1.11 -9.80 15.61
N GLY A 110 1.63 -8.60 15.85
CA GLY A 110 1.45 -7.46 14.94
C GLY A 110 2.02 -7.68 13.54
N VAL A 111 3.07 -8.50 13.36
CA VAL A 111 3.66 -8.75 12.05
C VAL A 111 2.95 -9.83 11.24
N GLN A 112 2.02 -10.57 11.84
CA GLN A 112 1.28 -11.61 11.13
C GLN A 112 0.31 -10.98 10.12
N VAL A 113 0.24 -11.58 8.94
CA VAL A 113 -0.76 -11.20 7.93
C VAL A 113 -2.15 -11.51 8.46
N ILE A 114 -3.11 -10.64 8.19
CA ILE A 114 -4.50 -10.85 8.60
C ILE A 114 -5.09 -12.11 7.96
N PRO A 115 -5.87 -12.92 8.69
CA PRO A 115 -6.37 -14.20 8.19
C PRO A 115 -7.44 -14.08 7.10
N GLU A 116 -8.02 -12.91 6.92
CA GLU A 116 -9.06 -12.65 5.91
C GLU A 116 -8.53 -12.72 4.48
N LEU A 117 -7.23 -12.49 4.27
CA LEU A 117 -6.65 -12.57 2.93
C LEU A 117 -6.40 -14.03 2.52
N PRO A 118 -6.92 -14.48 1.38
CA PRO A 118 -6.82 -15.87 0.93
C PRO A 118 -5.47 -16.19 0.31
N LEU A 119 -4.36 -15.91 1.02
CA LEU A 119 -2.99 -16.06 0.52
C LEU A 119 -2.43 -17.45 0.82
N SER A 120 -1.74 -18.04 -0.14
CA SER A 120 -1.03 -19.31 0.04
C SER A 120 0.06 -19.50 -1.02
N ALA A 121 1.30 -19.60 -0.60
CA ALA A 121 2.42 -19.92 -1.49
C ALA A 121 2.27 -21.33 -2.10
N GLU A 122 1.78 -22.30 -1.32
CA GLU A 122 1.59 -23.67 -1.80
C GLU A 122 0.43 -23.81 -2.79
N LYS A 123 -0.70 -23.17 -2.49
CA LYS A 123 -1.91 -23.33 -3.30
C LYS A 123 -1.94 -22.42 -4.53
N TYR A 124 -1.48 -21.18 -4.39
CA TYR A 124 -1.63 -20.15 -5.42
C TYR A 124 -0.30 -19.65 -5.99
N GLY A 125 0.82 -19.99 -5.36
CA GLY A 125 2.13 -19.49 -5.74
C GLY A 125 2.39 -18.06 -5.26
N ASP A 126 1.67 -17.59 -4.23
CA ASP A 126 1.84 -16.23 -3.69
C ASP A 126 3.24 -16.02 -3.13
N TRP A 127 3.77 -14.84 -3.37
CA TRP A 127 5.09 -14.44 -2.93
C TRP A 127 5.02 -13.64 -1.63
N PHE A 128 5.96 -13.89 -0.72
CA PHE A 128 6.05 -13.16 0.55
C PHE A 128 7.43 -12.53 0.70
N ILE A 129 7.46 -11.21 0.86
CA ILE A 129 8.69 -10.43 1.01
C ILE A 129 8.61 -9.59 2.28
N GLN A 130 9.54 -9.82 3.21
CA GLN A 130 9.69 -8.98 4.39
C GLN A 130 10.57 -7.76 4.06
N ARG A 131 10.14 -6.59 4.50
CA ARG A 131 10.85 -5.33 4.34
C ARG A 131 11.04 -4.60 5.66
N LYS A 132 11.95 -3.63 5.68
CA LYS A 132 12.32 -2.86 6.87
C LYS A 132 12.25 -1.34 6.65
N ARG A 133 11.73 -0.91 5.52
CA ARG A 133 11.55 0.50 5.14
C ARG A 133 10.20 0.67 4.45
N MET A 134 9.79 1.92 4.24
CA MET A 134 8.47 2.22 3.68
C MET A 134 8.28 1.64 2.28
N SER A 135 9.25 1.83 1.40
CA SER A 135 9.17 1.29 0.05
C SER A 135 9.35 -0.22 0.02
N GLY A 136 8.52 -0.89 -0.76
CA GLY A 136 8.63 -2.31 -1.07
C GLY A 136 9.89 -2.68 -1.84
N PHE A 137 10.49 -1.72 -2.54
CA PHE A 137 11.70 -1.93 -3.35
C PHE A 137 13.00 -1.75 -2.58
N TYR A 138 12.98 -0.96 -1.49
CA TYR A 138 14.22 -0.59 -0.80
C TYR A 138 14.85 -1.77 -0.06
N GLN A 139 16.01 -2.21 -0.54
CA GLN A 139 16.79 -3.34 0.03
C GLN A 139 15.98 -4.65 0.14
N THR A 140 15.13 -4.92 -0.87
CA THR A 140 14.38 -6.18 -1.00
C THR A 140 14.65 -6.81 -2.36
N GLY A 141 14.17 -8.04 -2.55
CA GLY A 141 14.20 -8.72 -3.85
C GLY A 141 13.03 -8.40 -4.76
N LEU A 142 12.17 -7.41 -4.44
CA LEU A 142 10.93 -7.14 -5.19
C LEU A 142 11.20 -6.80 -6.66
N GLU A 143 12.15 -5.93 -6.95
CA GLU A 143 12.47 -5.57 -8.33
C GLU A 143 12.93 -6.77 -9.14
N GLN A 144 13.86 -7.56 -8.58
CA GLN A 144 14.35 -8.75 -9.27
C GLN A 144 13.21 -9.75 -9.53
N LEU A 145 12.36 -10.00 -8.53
CA LEU A 145 11.21 -10.89 -8.67
C LEU A 145 10.27 -10.42 -9.79
N LEU A 146 9.90 -9.15 -9.82
CA LEU A 146 9.02 -8.59 -10.85
C LEU A 146 9.64 -8.74 -12.25
N ARG A 147 10.95 -8.49 -12.39
CA ARG A 147 11.69 -8.69 -13.66
C ARG A 147 11.69 -10.14 -14.09
N ASP A 148 11.97 -11.07 -13.18
CA ASP A 148 12.02 -12.51 -13.45
C ASP A 148 10.64 -13.06 -13.86
N LEU A 149 9.55 -12.52 -13.26
CA LEU A 149 8.17 -12.81 -13.62
C LEU A 149 7.71 -12.09 -14.91
N GLY A 150 8.56 -11.27 -15.51
CA GLY A 150 8.26 -10.51 -16.72
C GLY A 150 7.20 -9.42 -16.53
N LYS A 151 7.05 -8.90 -15.31
CA LYS A 151 6.08 -7.85 -14.97
C LYS A 151 6.65 -6.46 -15.26
N ASP A 152 5.81 -5.58 -15.75
CA ASP A 152 6.11 -4.16 -15.95
C ASP A 152 5.09 -3.24 -15.29
N THR A 153 4.01 -3.79 -14.74
CA THR A 153 2.89 -3.05 -14.13
C THR A 153 2.59 -3.62 -12.74
N VAL A 154 2.38 -2.75 -11.78
CA VAL A 154 2.07 -3.13 -10.39
C VAL A 154 0.79 -2.44 -9.90
N LEU A 155 -0.17 -3.23 -9.40
CA LEU A 155 -1.34 -2.75 -8.66
C LEU A 155 -0.96 -2.65 -7.19
N ILE A 156 -1.03 -1.48 -6.60
CA ILE A 156 -0.59 -1.21 -5.23
C ILE A 156 -1.80 -1.07 -4.32
N THR A 157 -1.84 -1.92 -3.30
CA THR A 157 -2.89 -1.95 -2.27
C THR A 157 -2.29 -1.97 -0.87
N GLY A 158 -3.08 -1.69 0.16
CA GLY A 158 -2.67 -1.80 1.57
C GLY A 158 -2.55 -0.49 2.33
N VAL A 159 -1.63 -0.45 3.29
CA VAL A 159 -1.51 0.66 4.24
C VAL A 159 -0.05 1.09 4.47
N ALA A 160 0.22 2.37 4.86
CA ALA A 160 -0.73 3.47 4.76
C ALA A 160 -0.57 4.16 3.41
N THR A 161 -1.68 4.71 2.87
CA THR A 161 -1.71 5.34 1.53
C THR A 161 -0.55 6.31 1.32
N GLY A 162 -0.41 7.32 2.17
CA GLY A 162 0.64 8.36 2.06
C GLY A 162 1.99 7.97 2.65
N SER A 163 2.24 6.71 2.93
CA SER A 163 3.50 6.22 3.51
C SER A 163 4.06 5.05 2.71
N CYS A 164 3.80 3.82 3.12
CA CYS A 164 4.37 2.63 2.46
C CYS A 164 3.87 2.48 1.03
N CYS A 165 2.60 2.73 0.78
CA CYS A 165 2.02 2.58 -0.56
C CYS A 165 2.53 3.66 -1.51
N GLU A 166 2.50 4.94 -1.11
CA GLU A 166 3.06 6.04 -1.91
C GLU A 166 4.57 5.88 -2.15
N SER A 167 5.34 5.49 -1.11
CA SER A 167 6.78 5.26 -1.26
C SER A 167 7.07 4.13 -2.26
N THR A 168 6.24 3.07 -2.26
CA THR A 168 6.37 1.96 -3.21
C THR A 168 5.99 2.39 -4.63
N ALA A 169 4.93 3.20 -4.79
CA ALA A 169 4.53 3.73 -6.09
C ALA A 169 5.60 4.63 -6.72
N ARG A 170 6.21 5.52 -5.92
CA ARG A 170 7.32 6.37 -6.38
C ARG A 170 8.54 5.55 -6.78
N ASP A 171 8.90 4.56 -5.96
CA ASP A 171 10.03 3.68 -6.25
C ASP A 171 9.78 2.76 -7.45
N ALA A 172 8.54 2.32 -7.70
CA ALA A 172 8.15 1.62 -8.92
C ALA A 172 8.38 2.51 -10.15
N ASN A 173 7.89 3.75 -10.11
CA ASN A 173 8.07 4.73 -11.19
C ASN A 173 9.57 4.99 -11.48
N PHE A 174 10.39 5.19 -10.44
CA PHE A 174 11.84 5.41 -10.62
C PHE A 174 12.57 4.22 -11.23
N ARG A 175 11.96 3.02 -11.22
CA ARG A 175 12.48 1.78 -11.81
C ARG A 175 11.81 1.40 -13.12
N ASN A 176 11.05 2.32 -13.72
CA ASN A 176 10.30 2.12 -14.96
C ASN A 176 9.26 0.99 -14.89
N PHE A 177 8.62 0.81 -13.73
CA PHE A 177 7.38 0.07 -13.63
C PHE A 177 6.20 1.04 -13.74
N ASN A 178 5.17 0.63 -14.47
CA ASN A 178 3.87 1.27 -14.41
C ASN A 178 3.24 0.97 -13.06
N ALA A 179 2.80 1.98 -12.33
CA ALA A 179 2.15 1.80 -11.05
C ALA A 179 0.70 2.28 -11.11
N VAL A 180 -0.18 1.54 -10.46
CA VAL A 180 -1.57 1.91 -10.23
C VAL A 180 -1.85 1.80 -8.74
N MET A 181 -2.25 2.89 -8.11
CA MET A 181 -2.75 2.88 -6.75
C MET A 181 -4.25 2.54 -6.76
N VAL A 182 -4.62 1.39 -6.17
CA VAL A 182 -6.00 0.91 -6.16
C VAL A 182 -6.73 1.53 -4.97
N HIS A 183 -7.42 2.65 -5.20
CA HIS A 183 -7.83 3.60 -4.16
C HIS A 183 -8.74 3.00 -3.08
N ASP A 184 -9.66 2.12 -3.40
CA ASP A 184 -10.59 1.46 -2.46
C ASP A 184 -9.94 0.31 -1.68
N CYS A 185 -8.78 -0.19 -2.17
CA CYS A 185 -7.90 -1.14 -1.48
C CYS A 185 -6.76 -0.47 -0.72
N LEU A 186 -6.77 0.86 -0.59
CA LEU A 186 -5.78 1.65 0.14
C LEU A 186 -6.38 2.32 1.36
N GLY A 187 -5.70 2.23 2.50
CA GLY A 187 -6.14 2.83 3.74
C GLY A 187 -5.05 3.66 4.42
N THR A 188 -5.47 4.54 5.34
CA THR A 188 -4.58 5.33 6.19
C THR A 188 -5.27 5.68 7.50
N ILE A 189 -4.60 6.40 8.36
CA ILE A 189 -5.17 6.99 9.58
C ILE A 189 -5.24 8.51 9.46
N GLY A 190 -6.21 9.10 10.15
CA GLY A 190 -6.23 10.52 10.48
C GLY A 190 -5.75 10.75 11.91
N GLY A 191 -5.90 11.95 12.40
CA GLY A 191 -5.64 12.26 13.79
C GLY A 191 -5.29 13.70 14.07
N LYS A 192 -5.15 14.00 15.37
CA LYS A 192 -4.64 15.28 15.85
C LYS A 192 -3.12 15.32 15.70
N THR A 193 -2.64 16.44 15.20
CA THR A 193 -1.22 16.74 15.05
C THR A 193 -0.97 18.23 15.22
N LEU A 194 0.27 18.65 15.30
CA LEU A 194 0.61 20.07 15.17
C LEU A 194 0.71 20.43 13.69
N HIS A 195 0.06 21.51 13.31
CA HIS A 195 0.20 22.04 11.96
C HIS A 195 1.69 22.32 11.67
N PRO A 196 2.25 21.83 10.56
CA PRO A 196 3.71 21.89 10.35
C PRO A 196 4.29 23.31 10.29
N ILE A 197 3.47 24.30 9.92
CA ILE A 197 3.88 25.70 9.80
C ILE A 197 3.50 26.50 11.04
N THR A 198 2.20 26.55 11.40
CA THR A 198 1.71 27.41 12.50
C THR A 198 1.97 26.83 13.90
N LYS A 199 2.21 25.52 14.00
CA LYS A 199 2.39 24.76 15.25
C LYS A 199 1.17 24.70 16.17
N GLU A 200 0.02 25.11 15.67
CA GLU A 200 -1.27 24.99 16.36
C GLU A 200 -1.79 23.55 16.28
N GLU A 201 -2.62 23.14 17.22
CA GLU A 201 -3.33 21.88 17.09
C GLU A 201 -4.17 21.83 15.83
N HIS A 202 -4.03 20.78 15.09
CA HIS A 202 -4.73 20.56 13.83
C HIS A 202 -5.21 19.12 13.74
N TYR A 203 -6.43 18.92 13.27
CA TYR A 203 -6.95 17.59 12.98
C TYR A 203 -7.01 17.41 11.46
N VAL A 204 -6.53 16.26 11.00
CA VAL A 204 -6.66 15.86 9.60
C VAL A 204 -7.35 14.50 9.57
N SER A 205 -8.42 14.37 8.82
CA SER A 205 -9.13 13.11 8.66
C SER A 205 -8.32 12.09 7.83
N ALA A 206 -8.66 10.82 7.96
CA ALA A 206 -8.06 9.77 7.13
C ALA A 206 -8.38 9.99 5.64
N GLU A 207 -9.59 10.45 5.32
CA GLU A 207 -10.03 10.77 3.96
C GLU A 207 -9.19 11.88 3.33
N GLU A 208 -8.93 12.96 4.07
CA GLU A 208 -8.10 14.09 3.59
C GLU A 208 -6.66 13.62 3.32
N MET A 209 -6.07 12.85 4.24
CA MET A 209 -4.73 12.28 4.07
C MET A 209 -4.67 11.34 2.86
N HIS A 210 -5.67 10.48 2.72
CA HIS A 210 -5.79 9.54 1.61
C HIS A 210 -5.92 10.27 0.28
N PHE A 211 -6.87 11.19 0.19
CA PHE A 211 -7.10 11.99 -1.02
C PHE A 211 -5.87 12.80 -1.42
N ALA A 212 -5.22 13.48 -0.47
CA ALA A 212 -4.04 14.28 -0.76
C ALA A 212 -2.89 13.44 -1.35
N SER A 213 -2.66 12.25 -0.79
CA SER A 213 -1.63 11.32 -1.30
C SER A 213 -1.99 10.80 -2.70
N LEU A 214 -3.22 10.31 -2.90
CA LEU A 214 -3.67 9.84 -4.22
C LEU A 214 -3.58 10.93 -5.27
N ARG A 215 -4.04 12.14 -4.94
CA ARG A 215 -4.02 13.27 -5.88
C ARG A 215 -2.61 13.67 -6.26
N ASN A 216 -1.68 13.69 -5.28
CA ASN A 216 -0.27 13.99 -5.54
C ASN A 216 0.38 12.93 -6.44
N CYS A 217 0.12 11.65 -6.17
CA CYS A 217 0.62 10.55 -7.00
C CYS A 217 0.04 10.57 -8.41
N GLN A 218 -1.25 10.78 -8.56
CA GLN A 218 -1.94 10.82 -9.85
C GLN A 218 -1.39 11.90 -10.79
N MET A 219 -0.87 12.99 -10.24
CA MET A 219 -0.36 14.09 -11.07
C MET A 219 0.89 13.71 -11.87
N ILE A 220 1.82 12.91 -11.30
CA ILE A 220 3.15 12.72 -11.88
C ILE A 220 3.80 11.35 -11.60
N VAL A 221 3.19 10.49 -10.79
CA VAL A 221 3.84 9.25 -10.33
C VAL A 221 3.19 8.02 -10.90
N CYS A 222 1.85 7.91 -10.82
CA CYS A 222 1.11 6.70 -11.13
C CYS A 222 -0.34 7.02 -11.46
N ASP A 223 -1.06 6.05 -11.99
CA ASP A 223 -2.51 6.14 -12.10
C ASP A 223 -3.20 5.76 -10.78
N VAL A 224 -4.45 6.21 -10.64
CA VAL A 224 -5.33 5.86 -9.53
C VAL A 224 -6.61 5.27 -10.13
N MET A 225 -6.93 4.03 -9.75
CA MET A 225 -8.08 3.29 -10.25
C MET A 225 -8.83 2.61 -9.09
N GLY A 226 -10.09 2.25 -9.30
CA GLY A 226 -10.83 1.39 -8.38
C GLY A 226 -10.53 -0.09 -8.63
N SER A 227 -10.75 -0.95 -7.63
CA SER A 227 -10.54 -2.40 -7.77
C SER A 227 -11.41 -3.02 -8.85
N GLU A 228 -12.68 -2.62 -8.94
CA GLU A 228 -13.60 -3.09 -9.99
C GLU A 228 -13.18 -2.65 -11.38
N GLU A 229 -12.67 -1.42 -11.51
CA GLU A 229 -12.12 -0.91 -12.76
C GLU A 229 -10.89 -1.73 -13.20
N CYS A 230 -9.97 -2.01 -12.28
CA CYS A 230 -8.80 -2.86 -12.55
C CYS A 230 -9.22 -4.27 -12.98
N MET A 231 -10.16 -4.90 -12.28
CA MET A 231 -10.65 -6.25 -12.63
C MET A 231 -11.33 -6.27 -13.99
N ALA A 232 -12.18 -5.29 -14.29
CA ALA A 232 -12.86 -5.19 -15.58
C ALA A 232 -11.87 -5.03 -16.74
N GLU A 233 -10.84 -4.22 -16.57
CA GLU A 233 -9.82 -4.01 -17.59
C GLU A 233 -8.96 -5.25 -17.81
N LEU A 234 -8.52 -5.91 -16.72
CA LEU A 234 -7.73 -7.16 -16.78
C LEU A 234 -8.53 -8.32 -17.39
N ALA A 235 -9.83 -8.42 -17.15
CA ALA A 235 -10.69 -9.45 -17.74
C ALA A 235 -10.91 -9.23 -19.24
N SER A 236 -10.74 -8.01 -19.73
CA SER A 236 -10.97 -7.66 -21.16
C SER A 236 -9.69 -7.74 -22.00
N ALA A 237 -8.55 -8.08 -21.42
CA ALA A 237 -7.25 -8.21 -22.07
C ALA A 237 -6.93 -9.67 -22.42
#